data_26bd81d9bfc3535ea2dee4535f36b230
#
_entry.id   26bd81d9bfc3535ea2dee4535f36b230
#
_cell.length_a   1.000
_cell.length_b   1.000
_cell.length_c   1.000
_cell.angle_alpha   90.00
_cell.angle_beta   90.00
_cell.angle_gamma   90.00
#
_symmetry.space_group_name_H-M   'P 1'
#
loop_
_entity.id
_entity.type
_entity.pdbx_description
1 polymer ?
#
loop_
_entity_poly.entity_id
_entity_poly.type
_entity_poly.pdbx_seq_one_letter_code
_entity_poly.pdbx_strand_id
1 'polypeptide(L)' 'MNERRCVVCGEALGDQEIRVRYEDRVYVFNSERCKRIFQENPDRWLDAQGEVLDQPR' A
#
# COMPACT_ATOMS: atom_id res chain seq x y z
N MET A 1 -13.11 -4.93 12.40
CA MET A 1 -11.82 -4.48 12.79
C MET A 1 -10.96 -4.20 11.63
N ASN A 2 -10.32 -3.06 11.65
CA ASN A 2 -9.58 -2.61 10.49
C ASN A 2 -8.12 -2.96 10.64
N GLU A 3 -7.76 -4.07 10.08
CA GLU A 3 -6.36 -4.39 9.98
C GLU A 3 -5.76 -3.66 8.81
N ARG A 4 -4.76 -2.85 9.09
CA ARG A 4 -4.04 -2.18 8.02
C ARG A 4 -3.03 -3.14 7.44
N ARG A 5 -2.97 -3.16 6.13
CA ARG A 5 -2.07 -4.04 5.43
C ARG A 5 -1.23 -3.25 4.45
N CYS A 6 -0.03 -3.75 4.23
CA CYS A 6 0.86 -3.15 3.26
C CYS A 6 0.26 -3.26 1.87
N VAL A 7 0.32 -2.17 1.10
CA VAL A 7 -0.26 -2.15 -0.24
C VAL A 7 0.44 -3.16 -1.14
N VAL A 8 1.74 -3.31 -0.97
CA VAL A 8 2.54 -4.12 -1.88
C VAL A 8 2.57 -5.58 -1.48
N CYS A 9 2.91 -5.88 -0.24
CA CYS A 9 3.06 -7.28 0.14
C CYS A 9 1.83 -7.87 0.79
N GLY A 10 0.87 -7.06 1.20
CA GLY A 10 -0.37 -7.58 1.74
C GLY A 10 -0.28 -8.09 3.15
N GLU A 11 0.87 -7.95 3.79
CA GLU A 11 1.02 -8.42 5.16
C GLU A 11 0.53 -7.38 6.14
N ALA A 12 0.07 -7.86 7.29
CA ALA A 12 -0.40 -6.95 8.31
C ALA A 12 0.75 -6.08 8.80
N LEU A 13 0.44 -4.82 9.04
CA LEU A 13 1.41 -3.90 9.58
C LEU A 13 1.59 -4.15 11.07
N GLY A 14 2.84 -4.22 11.49
CA GLY A 14 3.14 -4.36 12.90
C GLY A 14 3.48 -3.01 13.49
N ASP A 15 4.64 -2.95 14.13
CA ASP A 15 5.09 -1.70 14.73
C ASP A 15 5.52 -0.69 13.69
N GLN A 16 5.79 -1.14 12.48
CA GLN A 16 6.27 -0.25 11.45
C GLN A 16 5.15 0.06 10.47
N GLU A 17 4.90 1.33 10.33
CA GLU A 17 3.86 1.79 9.42
C GLU A 17 4.42 2.99 8.68
N ILE A 18 4.64 2.85 7.39
CA ILE A 18 5.12 3.93 6.55
C ILE A 18 3.95 4.44 5.75
N ARG A 19 3.65 5.73 5.88
CA ARG A 19 2.52 6.34 5.20
C ARG A 19 3.02 7.17 4.03
N VAL A 20 2.34 7.01 2.91
CA VAL A 20 2.64 7.80 1.72
C VAL A 20 1.34 8.38 1.20
N ARG A 21 1.35 9.67 0.95
CA ARG A 21 0.18 10.32 0.38
C ARG A 21 0.31 10.35 -1.14
N TYR A 22 -0.70 9.83 -1.81
CA TYR A 22 -0.71 9.77 -3.26
C TYR A 22 -2.11 10.11 -3.75
N GLU A 23 -2.24 11.17 -4.52
CA GLU A 23 -3.51 11.62 -5.12
C GLU A 23 -4.63 11.69 -4.09
N ASP A 24 -4.37 12.43 -3.01
CA ASP A 24 -5.35 12.68 -1.96
C ASP A 24 -5.71 11.47 -1.12
N ARG A 25 -4.98 10.38 -1.27
CA ARG A 25 -5.18 9.19 -0.46
C ARG A 25 -3.90 8.84 0.25
N VAL A 26 -4.04 8.24 1.41
CA VAL A 26 -2.88 7.80 2.18
C VAL A 26 -2.79 6.28 2.09
N TYR A 27 -1.64 5.80 1.70
CA TYR A 27 -1.37 4.37 1.61
C TYR A 27 -0.30 4.00 2.62
N VAL A 28 -0.34 2.78 3.10
CA VAL A 28 0.57 2.35 4.16
C VAL A 28 1.39 1.16 3.70
N PHE A 29 2.60 1.10 4.20
CA PHE A 29 3.55 0.06 3.83
C PHE A 29 4.27 -0.42 5.07
N ASN A 30 4.75 -1.65 5.04
CA ASN A 30 5.45 -2.19 6.20
C ASN A 30 6.97 -2.01 6.12
N SER A 31 7.50 -1.53 4.99
CA SER A 31 8.92 -1.27 4.87
C SER A 31 9.16 -0.26 3.76
N GLU A 32 10.35 0.33 3.78
CA GLU A 32 10.69 1.29 2.74
C GLU A 32 10.80 0.64 1.37
N ARG A 33 11.16 -0.62 1.35
CA ARG A 33 11.22 -1.33 0.09
C ARG A 33 9.86 -1.35 -0.59
N CYS A 34 8.83 -1.68 0.17
CA CYS A 34 7.48 -1.70 -0.38
C CYS A 34 7.05 -0.31 -0.83
N LYS A 35 7.39 0.70 -0.04
CA LYS A 35 7.07 2.06 -0.41
C LYS A 35 7.70 2.42 -1.76
N ARG A 36 8.95 2.06 -1.97
CA ARG A 36 9.63 2.38 -3.22
C ARG A 36 9.02 1.63 -4.39
N ILE A 37 8.70 0.37 -4.18
CA ILE A 37 8.06 -0.42 -5.22
C ILE A 37 6.76 0.24 -5.66
N PHE A 38 5.97 0.68 -4.71
CA PHE A 38 4.73 1.36 -5.02
C PHE A 38 4.99 2.66 -5.80
N GLN A 39 5.96 3.45 -5.34
CA GLN A 39 6.21 4.74 -5.95
C GLN A 39 6.73 4.63 -7.38
N GLU A 40 7.36 3.52 -7.71
CA GLU A 40 7.83 3.31 -9.07
C GLU A 40 6.69 3.04 -10.04
N ASN A 41 5.68 2.32 -9.57
CA ASN A 41 4.55 1.98 -10.42
C ASN A 41 3.26 1.97 -9.61
N PRO A 42 2.79 3.14 -9.21
CA PRO A 42 1.60 3.17 -8.36
C PRO A 42 0.36 2.58 -9.04
N ASP A 43 0.25 2.77 -10.34
CA ASP A 43 -0.93 2.28 -11.06
C ASP A 43 -1.04 0.77 -11.03
N ARG A 44 0.08 0.10 -10.82
CA ARG A 44 0.07 -1.36 -10.76
C ARG A 44 -0.67 -1.87 -9.54
N TRP A 45 -0.70 -1.08 -8.49
CA TRP A 45 -1.27 -1.49 -7.21
C TRP A 45 -2.65 -0.92 -6.95
N LEU A 46 -3.10 -0.03 -7.82
CA LEU A 46 -4.35 0.67 -7.63
C LEU A 46 -5.23 0.51 -8.85
N ASP A 47 -6.55 0.56 -8.63
CA ASP A 47 -7.48 0.54 -9.74
C ASP A 47 -7.74 1.97 -10.22
N ALA A 48 -8.69 2.11 -11.15
CA ALA A 48 -8.96 3.41 -11.75
C ALA A 48 -9.48 4.43 -10.74
N GLN A 49 -9.96 3.96 -9.60
CA GLN A 49 -10.52 4.85 -8.59
C GLN A 49 -9.55 5.10 -7.46
N GLY A 50 -8.34 4.60 -7.55
CA GLY A 50 -7.36 4.77 -6.49
C GLY A 50 -7.49 3.79 -5.35
N GLU A 51 -8.31 2.78 -5.51
CA GLU A 51 -8.46 1.75 -4.48
C GLU A 51 -7.38 0.70 -4.64
N VAL A 52 -6.94 0.15 -3.52
CA VAL A 52 -5.93 -0.89 -3.54
C VAL A 52 -6.52 -2.13 -4.18
N LEU A 53 -5.82 -2.66 -5.20
CA LEU A 53 -6.26 -3.87 -5.86
C LEU A 53 -6.20 -5.04 -4.90
N ASP A 54 -7.16 -5.95 -5.08
CA ASP A 54 -7.20 -7.12 -4.24
C ASP A 54 -5.98 -7.97 -4.50
N GLN A 55 -5.36 -8.42 -3.43
CA GLN A 55 -4.18 -9.24 -3.55
C GLN A 55 -4.59 -10.68 -3.81
N PRO A 56 -3.91 -11.37 -4.71
CA PRO A 56 -4.19 -12.79 -4.90
C PRO A 56 -3.82 -13.56 -3.63
N ARG A 57 -4.61 -14.54 -3.35
CA ARG A 57 -4.41 -15.34 -2.15
C ARG A 57 -3.84 -16.69 -2.46
#